data_a681745c7322636b14a127b2455e6e37
#
_entry.id   a681745c7322636b14a127b2455e6e37
#
_cell.length_a   1.000
_cell.length_b   1.000
_cell.length_c   1.000
_cell.angle_alpha   90.00
_cell.angle_beta   90.00
_cell.angle_gamma   90.00
#
_symmetry.space_group_name_H-M   'P 1'
#
loop_
_entity.id
_entity.type
_entity.pdbx_description
1 polymer ?
#
loop_
_entity_poly.entity_id
_entity_poly.type
_entity_poly.pdbx_seq_one_letter_code
_entity_poly.pdbx_strand_id
1 'polypeptide(L)'
;TLDRDLQLYAEQVVKNYIVRLTEQNVTNGAVVVLENATGAVLAYVGSADFYNTQNSGQVDGARALRQPGSALKPFVYGLALERGNLTPATLLADEDTFFEGGFRPRNYDENYHGLVSVRRALACSYNIPAVKAAELSGTSNLLALLRRAGFESLNKAADFYGLGLSLGNGEVRLLD
;
A
#
# COMPACT_ATOMS: atom_id res chain seq x y z
N THR A 1 -11.17 -20.76 11.66
CA THR A 1 -11.98 -21.59 10.74
C THR A 1 -12.56 -20.67 9.68
N LEU A 2 -12.35 -20.99 8.41
CA LEU A 2 -12.93 -20.19 7.32
C LEU A 2 -14.46 -20.30 7.33
N ASP A 3 -15.13 -19.21 6.97
CA ASP A 3 -16.55 -19.19 6.65
C ASP A 3 -16.72 -19.67 5.20
N ARG A 4 -17.46 -20.77 5.02
CA ARG A 4 -17.59 -21.43 3.72
C ARG A 4 -18.28 -20.53 2.68
N ASP A 5 -19.34 -19.87 3.07
CA ASP A 5 -20.14 -19.09 2.11
C ASP A 5 -19.40 -17.81 1.72
N LEU A 6 -18.71 -17.19 2.67
CA LEU A 6 -17.85 -16.04 2.42
C LEU A 6 -16.64 -16.43 1.57
N GLN A 7 -16.04 -17.60 1.80
CA GLN A 7 -14.93 -18.12 0.97
C GLN A 7 -15.36 -18.28 -0.49
N LEU A 8 -16.48 -18.96 -0.74
CA LEU A 8 -16.99 -19.16 -2.10
C LEU A 8 -17.35 -17.83 -2.78
N TYR A 9 -17.93 -16.90 -2.05
CA TYR A 9 -18.22 -15.56 -2.54
C TYR A 9 -16.94 -14.82 -2.91
N ALA A 10 -15.92 -14.81 -2.05
CA ALA A 10 -14.64 -14.16 -2.31
C ALA A 10 -13.95 -14.73 -3.55
N GLU A 11 -13.91 -16.06 -3.72
CA GLU A 11 -13.37 -16.71 -4.90
C GLU A 11 -14.07 -16.26 -6.19
N GLN A 12 -15.41 -16.21 -6.15
CA GLN A 12 -16.19 -15.78 -7.32
C GLN A 12 -15.94 -14.30 -7.64
N VAL A 13 -15.84 -13.45 -6.63
CA VAL A 13 -15.53 -12.02 -6.80
C VAL A 13 -14.17 -11.84 -7.45
N VAL A 14 -13.12 -12.51 -6.94
CA VAL A 14 -11.76 -12.43 -7.52
C VAL A 14 -11.78 -12.86 -8.99
N LYS A 15 -12.37 -14.02 -9.32
CA LYS A 15 -12.48 -14.48 -10.70
C LYS A 15 -13.15 -13.46 -11.62
N ASN A 16 -14.28 -12.90 -11.17
CA ASN A 16 -15.03 -11.93 -11.96
C ASN A 16 -14.24 -10.64 -12.20
N TYR A 17 -13.49 -10.17 -11.19
CA TYR A 17 -12.66 -8.97 -11.34
C TYR A 17 -11.48 -9.20 -12.27
N ILE A 18 -10.80 -10.34 -12.20
CA ILE A 18 -9.69 -10.66 -13.12
C ILE A 18 -10.15 -10.66 -14.57
N VAL A 19 -11.33 -11.25 -14.86
CA VAL A 19 -11.90 -11.20 -16.21
C VAL A 19 -12.11 -9.76 -16.70
N ARG A 20 -12.62 -8.88 -15.85
CA ARG A 20 -12.86 -7.46 -16.20
C ARG A 20 -11.57 -6.66 -16.41
N LEU A 21 -10.49 -7.06 -15.76
CA LEU A 21 -9.20 -6.37 -15.77
C LEU A 21 -8.20 -6.96 -16.78
N THR A 22 -8.65 -7.88 -17.64
CA THR A 22 -7.79 -8.54 -18.65
C THR A 22 -7.13 -7.53 -19.61
N GLU A 23 -7.86 -6.49 -20.01
CA GLU A 23 -7.33 -5.43 -20.88
C GLU A 23 -6.25 -4.58 -20.21
N GLN A 24 -6.21 -4.54 -18.89
CA GLN A 24 -5.18 -3.88 -18.08
C GLN A 24 -3.99 -4.81 -17.76
N ASN A 25 -3.92 -5.99 -18.39
CA ASN A 25 -2.90 -7.01 -18.15
C ASN A 25 -2.86 -7.52 -16.69
N VAL A 26 -3.98 -7.46 -15.96
CA VAL A 26 -4.11 -8.07 -14.64
C VAL A 26 -4.55 -9.53 -14.83
N THR A 27 -3.69 -10.44 -14.43
CA THR A 27 -3.89 -11.89 -14.67
C THR A 27 -4.20 -12.69 -13.41
N ASN A 28 -3.96 -12.11 -12.23
CA ASN A 28 -4.17 -12.80 -10.96
C ASN A 28 -4.52 -11.79 -9.83
N GLY A 29 -5.02 -12.31 -8.71
CA GLY A 29 -5.37 -11.49 -7.54
C GLY A 29 -5.55 -12.35 -6.30
N ALA A 30 -5.39 -11.73 -5.13
CA ALA A 30 -5.57 -12.36 -3.84
C ALA A 30 -6.48 -11.51 -2.94
N VAL A 31 -7.22 -12.18 -2.05
CA VAL A 31 -8.09 -11.53 -1.04
C VAL A 31 -7.98 -12.26 0.28
N VAL A 32 -7.89 -11.48 1.35
CA VAL A 32 -8.03 -11.98 2.72
C VAL A 32 -9.15 -11.20 3.41
N VAL A 33 -10.07 -11.91 4.04
CA VAL A 33 -11.15 -11.30 4.82
C VAL A 33 -10.95 -11.65 6.29
N LEU A 34 -10.88 -10.61 7.11
CA LEU A 34 -10.66 -10.73 8.55
C LEU A 34 -11.91 -10.30 9.32
N GLU A 35 -12.19 -10.97 10.42
CA GLU A 35 -13.16 -10.50 11.40
C GLU A 35 -12.54 -9.37 12.23
N ASN A 36 -13.15 -8.20 12.22
CA ASN A 36 -12.59 -7.02 12.90
C ASN A 36 -12.46 -7.16 14.41
N ALA A 37 -13.35 -7.96 15.03
CA ALA A 37 -13.36 -8.11 16.49
C ALA A 37 -12.24 -9.03 17.00
N THR A 38 -11.85 -10.03 16.23
CA THR A 38 -10.94 -11.12 16.69
C THR A 38 -9.67 -11.23 15.86
N GLY A 39 -9.63 -10.64 14.66
CA GLY A 39 -8.58 -10.86 13.68
C GLY A 39 -8.64 -12.25 13.01
N ALA A 40 -9.70 -13.03 13.25
CA ALA A 40 -9.83 -14.35 12.61
C ALA A 40 -9.96 -14.23 11.10
N VAL A 41 -9.27 -15.11 10.36
CA VAL A 41 -9.38 -15.19 8.90
C VAL A 41 -10.68 -15.90 8.55
N LEU A 42 -11.62 -15.20 7.93
CA LEU A 42 -12.91 -15.72 7.50
C LEU A 42 -12.90 -16.24 6.06
N ALA A 43 -12.15 -15.57 5.16
CA ALA A 43 -11.93 -16.07 3.81
C ALA A 43 -10.47 -15.79 3.36
N TYR A 44 -9.93 -16.69 2.53
CA TYR A 44 -8.57 -16.63 2.05
C TYR A 44 -8.49 -17.10 0.61
N VAL A 45 -8.24 -16.19 -0.31
CA VAL A 45 -8.08 -16.47 -1.73
C VAL A 45 -6.66 -16.08 -2.12
N GLY A 46 -5.79 -17.05 -2.33
CA GLY A 46 -4.38 -16.82 -2.68
C GLY A 46 -4.17 -16.51 -4.17
N SER A 47 -5.10 -16.97 -5.03
CA SER A 47 -5.04 -16.73 -6.48
C SER A 47 -6.44 -16.83 -7.09
N ALA A 48 -6.62 -16.25 -8.29
CA ALA A 48 -7.90 -16.31 -9.02
C ALA A 48 -8.25 -17.72 -9.49
N ASP A 49 -7.26 -18.51 -9.88
CA ASP A 49 -7.41 -19.90 -10.29
C ASP A 49 -6.10 -20.66 -10.07
N PHE A 50 -6.10 -21.55 -9.09
CA PHE A 50 -4.93 -22.37 -8.73
C PHE A 50 -4.39 -23.23 -9.91
N TYR A 51 -5.27 -23.68 -10.79
CA TYR A 51 -4.88 -24.56 -11.91
C TYR A 51 -4.37 -23.80 -13.14
N ASN A 52 -4.50 -22.49 -13.16
CA ASN A 52 -3.99 -21.64 -14.23
C ASN A 52 -2.49 -21.39 -14.09
N THR A 53 -1.68 -22.35 -14.50
CA THR A 53 -0.20 -22.27 -14.41
C THR A 53 0.40 -21.18 -15.30
N GLN A 54 -0.27 -20.81 -16.40
CA GLN A 54 0.21 -19.74 -17.30
C GLN A 54 0.18 -18.36 -16.62
N ASN A 55 -0.77 -18.14 -15.72
CA ASN A 55 -0.94 -16.89 -14.99
C ASN A 55 -0.51 -17.02 -13.51
N SER A 56 0.45 -17.90 -13.23
CA SER A 56 1.01 -18.06 -11.88
C SER A 56 -0.04 -18.43 -10.82
N GLY A 57 -1.08 -19.21 -11.17
CA GLY A 57 -2.17 -19.56 -10.27
C GLY A 57 -1.74 -20.29 -9.00
N GLN A 58 -0.59 -20.98 -9.00
CA GLN A 58 -0.03 -21.66 -7.85
C GLN A 58 0.73 -20.72 -6.89
N VAL A 59 0.94 -19.45 -7.27
CA VAL A 59 1.53 -18.46 -6.38
C VAL A 59 0.46 -17.95 -5.41
N ASP A 60 0.71 -18.11 -4.13
CA ASP A 60 -0.12 -17.54 -3.07
C ASP A 60 0.15 -16.03 -2.96
N GLY A 61 -0.70 -15.22 -3.58
CA GLY A 61 -0.59 -13.76 -3.63
C GLY A 61 -0.77 -13.08 -2.27
N ALA A 62 -1.40 -13.74 -1.30
CA ALA A 62 -1.54 -13.19 0.05
C ALA A 62 -0.25 -13.33 0.86
N ARG A 63 0.60 -14.31 0.53
CA ARG A 63 1.89 -14.55 1.19
C ARG A 63 3.10 -14.09 0.39
N ALA A 64 2.93 -13.90 -0.90
CA ALA A 64 4.00 -13.43 -1.76
C ALA A 64 4.39 -11.98 -1.39
N LEU A 65 5.69 -11.71 -1.38
CA LEU A 65 6.20 -10.36 -1.18
C LEU A 65 5.86 -9.50 -2.40
N ARG A 66 5.19 -8.37 -2.17
CA ARG A 66 4.78 -7.40 -3.18
C ARG A 66 4.92 -5.99 -2.66
N GLN A 67 5.14 -5.06 -3.55
CA GLN A 67 5.12 -3.64 -3.20
C GLN A 67 3.68 -3.21 -2.88
N PRO A 68 3.41 -2.72 -1.66
CA PRO A 68 2.07 -2.30 -1.25
C PRO A 68 1.63 -0.98 -1.89
N GLY A 69 2.57 -0.23 -2.47
CA GLY A 69 2.28 1.05 -3.09
C GLY A 69 1.64 2.02 -2.12
N SER A 70 0.63 2.73 -2.59
CA SER A 70 -0.08 3.76 -1.82
C SER A 70 -0.84 3.24 -0.60
N ALA A 71 -0.97 1.92 -0.40
CA ALA A 71 -1.57 1.36 0.81
C ALA A 71 -0.77 1.72 2.09
N LEU A 72 0.51 2.09 1.97
CA LEU A 72 1.31 2.57 3.11
C LEU A 72 1.07 4.05 3.48
N LYS A 73 0.42 4.85 2.64
CA LYS A 73 0.21 6.29 2.92
C LYS A 73 -0.53 6.60 4.23
N PRO A 74 -1.51 5.79 4.69
CA PRO A 74 -2.10 6.00 6.01
C PRO A 74 -1.07 5.98 7.15
N PHE A 75 -0.06 5.11 7.10
CA PHE A 75 1.03 5.06 8.07
C PHE A 75 1.93 6.29 7.97
N VAL A 76 2.21 6.77 6.77
CA VAL A 76 3.01 7.99 6.54
C VAL A 76 2.36 9.21 7.18
N TYR A 77 1.08 9.45 6.86
CA TYR A 77 0.35 10.58 7.43
C TYR A 77 0.04 10.36 8.92
N GLY A 78 -0.27 9.13 9.34
CA GLY A 78 -0.48 8.78 10.75
C GLY A 78 0.73 9.15 11.61
N LEU A 79 1.94 8.80 11.17
CA LEU A 79 3.18 9.18 11.85
C LEU A 79 3.36 10.68 11.91
N ALA A 80 3.13 11.41 10.82
CA ALA A 80 3.29 12.86 10.77
C ALA A 80 2.28 13.59 11.67
N LEU A 81 1.06 13.07 11.80
CA LEU A 81 0.03 13.55 12.70
C LEU A 81 0.38 13.25 14.17
N GLU A 82 0.80 12.02 14.48
CA GLU A 82 1.20 11.59 15.82
C GLU A 82 2.35 12.45 16.38
N ARG A 83 3.31 12.79 15.53
CA ARG A 83 4.46 13.63 15.90
C ARG A 83 4.14 15.13 15.97
N GLY A 84 2.94 15.54 15.63
CA GLY A 84 2.54 16.95 15.57
C GLY A 84 3.16 17.74 14.41
N ASN A 85 3.82 17.08 13.46
CA ASN A 85 4.40 17.74 12.30
C ASN A 85 3.34 18.32 11.38
N LEU A 86 2.19 17.66 11.31
CA LEU A 86 1.06 18.02 10.45
C LEU A 86 -0.26 17.94 11.22
N THR A 87 -1.27 18.58 10.66
CA THR A 87 -2.69 18.40 11.02
C THR A 87 -3.47 18.01 9.77
N PRO A 88 -4.68 17.48 9.88
CA PRO A 88 -5.50 17.16 8.69
C PRO A 88 -5.78 18.37 7.79
N ALA A 89 -5.71 19.59 8.33
CA ALA A 89 -5.93 20.85 7.62
C ALA A 89 -4.63 21.48 7.10
N THR A 90 -3.46 21.01 7.53
CA THR A 90 -2.16 21.52 7.05
C THR A 90 -2.10 21.42 5.53
N LEU A 91 -1.68 22.53 4.89
CA LEU A 91 -1.49 22.58 3.44
C LEU A 91 -0.09 22.11 3.07
N LEU A 92 0.00 21.20 2.13
CA LEU A 92 1.24 20.73 1.49
C LEU A 92 1.19 21.10 0.01
N ALA A 93 2.32 21.55 -0.52
CA ALA A 93 2.42 21.87 -1.94
C ALA A 93 2.59 20.57 -2.74
N ASP A 94 1.65 20.31 -3.63
CA ASP A 94 1.71 19.26 -4.65
C ASP A 94 2.18 19.89 -5.96
N GLU A 95 3.49 19.94 -6.11
CA GLU A 95 4.21 20.61 -7.20
C GLU A 95 5.45 19.81 -7.60
N ASP A 96 6.02 20.11 -8.74
CA ASP A 96 7.26 19.49 -9.17
C ASP A 96 8.37 19.70 -8.15
N THR A 97 8.77 18.64 -7.51
CA THR A 97 9.72 18.68 -6.38
C THR A 97 10.84 17.67 -6.57
N PHE A 98 12.07 18.14 -6.40
CA PHE A 98 13.26 17.31 -6.31
C PHE A 98 13.61 17.11 -4.84
N PHE A 99 13.67 15.86 -4.43
CA PHE A 99 14.09 15.46 -3.09
C PHE A 99 15.57 15.06 -3.09
N GLU A 100 16.12 14.87 -1.90
CA GLU A 100 17.49 14.40 -1.72
C GLU A 100 17.75 13.12 -2.52
N GLY A 101 18.99 12.98 -3.04
CA GLY A 101 19.36 11.84 -3.90
C GLY A 101 18.78 11.88 -5.32
N GLY A 102 18.18 13.00 -5.74
CA GLY A 102 17.59 13.15 -7.08
C GLY A 102 16.24 12.47 -7.24
N PHE A 103 15.59 12.07 -6.13
CA PHE A 103 14.27 11.46 -6.16
C PHE A 103 13.21 12.49 -6.59
N ARG A 104 12.49 12.20 -7.67
CA ARG A 104 11.46 13.08 -8.27
C ARG A 104 10.19 12.28 -8.52
N PRO A 105 9.31 12.13 -7.52
CA PRO A 105 8.05 11.43 -7.67
C PRO A 105 7.07 12.22 -8.54
N ARG A 106 6.17 11.50 -9.22
CA ARG A 106 5.04 12.07 -9.95
C ARG A 106 3.74 11.52 -9.40
N ASN A 107 2.65 12.28 -9.53
CA ASN A 107 1.31 11.75 -9.28
C ASN A 107 0.92 10.76 -10.38
N TYR A 108 -0.05 9.89 -10.09
CA TYR A 108 -0.51 8.87 -11.03
C TYR A 108 -1.15 9.49 -12.29
N ASP A 109 -1.83 10.62 -12.13
CA ASP A 109 -2.47 11.38 -13.20
C ASP A 109 -1.52 12.36 -13.92
N GLU A 110 -0.20 12.31 -13.57
CA GLU A 110 0.88 13.16 -14.11
C GLU A 110 0.66 14.68 -13.92
N ASN A 111 -0.33 15.08 -13.09
CA ASN A 111 -0.64 16.47 -12.80
C ASN A 111 -0.18 16.89 -11.40
N TYR A 112 -0.04 18.20 -11.22
CA TYR A 112 0.22 18.86 -9.94
C TYR A 112 -1.01 19.67 -9.52
N HIS A 113 -1.35 19.62 -8.23
CA HIS A 113 -2.61 20.16 -7.71
C HIS A 113 -2.43 21.40 -6.83
N GLY A 114 -1.21 21.92 -6.75
CA GLY A 114 -0.88 23.10 -5.94
C GLY A 114 -1.00 22.83 -4.44
N LEU A 115 -1.50 23.79 -3.68
CA LEU A 115 -1.69 23.64 -2.23
C LEU A 115 -2.89 22.73 -1.94
N VAL A 116 -2.65 21.60 -1.30
CA VAL A 116 -3.66 20.61 -0.91
C VAL A 116 -3.58 20.32 0.59
N SER A 117 -4.73 20.17 1.25
CA SER A 117 -4.73 19.74 2.65
C SER A 117 -4.27 18.28 2.77
N VAL A 118 -3.68 17.93 3.92
CA VAL A 118 -3.29 16.55 4.27
C VAL A 118 -4.47 15.59 4.06
N ARG A 119 -5.67 15.98 4.48
CA ARG A 119 -6.90 15.20 4.27
C ARG A 119 -7.14 14.90 2.79
N ARG A 120 -7.06 15.92 1.93
CA ARG A 120 -7.24 15.77 0.49
C ARG A 120 -6.11 14.96 -0.13
N ALA A 121 -4.86 15.22 0.27
CA ALA A 121 -3.70 14.51 -0.24
C ALA A 121 -3.78 13.00 0.01
N LEU A 122 -4.24 12.59 1.22
CA LEU A 122 -4.46 11.18 1.53
C LEU A 122 -5.66 10.61 0.75
N ALA A 123 -6.79 11.31 0.73
CA ALA A 123 -8.01 10.84 0.04
C ALA A 123 -7.82 10.65 -1.47
N CYS A 124 -7.05 11.55 -2.11
CA CYS A 124 -6.73 11.49 -3.53
C CYS A 124 -5.43 10.71 -3.82
N SER A 125 -4.77 10.22 -2.77
CA SER A 125 -3.53 9.45 -2.89
C SER A 125 -2.40 10.18 -3.64
N TYR A 126 -2.28 11.50 -3.48
CA TYR A 126 -1.20 12.26 -4.11
C TYR A 126 0.18 11.81 -3.60
N ASN A 127 1.15 11.74 -4.51
CA ASN A 127 2.47 11.20 -4.20
C ASN A 127 3.39 12.25 -3.56
N ILE A 128 3.48 13.45 -4.14
CA ILE A 128 4.42 14.48 -3.67
C ILE A 128 4.11 14.88 -2.21
N PRO A 129 2.86 15.17 -1.81
CA PRO A 129 2.54 15.45 -0.42
C PRO A 129 2.86 14.31 0.54
N ALA A 130 2.71 13.04 0.11
CA ALA A 130 3.07 11.88 0.92
C ALA A 130 4.58 11.80 1.17
N VAL A 131 5.39 12.07 0.14
CA VAL A 131 6.86 12.12 0.29
C VAL A 131 7.27 13.27 1.20
N LYS A 132 6.68 14.47 1.08
CA LYS A 132 6.91 15.62 1.98
C LYS A 132 6.56 15.26 3.44
N ALA A 133 5.45 14.57 3.67
CA ALA A 133 5.07 14.11 5.01
C ALA A 133 6.06 13.09 5.60
N ALA A 134 6.58 12.18 4.76
CA ALA A 134 7.61 11.23 5.17
C ALA A 134 8.95 11.90 5.46
N GLU A 135 9.36 12.88 4.64
CA GLU A 135 10.58 13.68 4.85
C GLU A 135 10.53 14.41 6.20
N LEU A 136 9.40 15.08 6.51
CA LEU A 136 9.18 15.77 7.81
C LEU A 136 9.25 14.81 9.01
N SER A 137 8.80 13.58 8.84
CA SER A 137 8.75 12.59 9.91
C SER A 137 10.04 11.77 10.02
N GLY A 138 10.83 11.71 8.95
CA GLY A 138 12.04 10.91 8.81
C GLY A 138 11.76 9.46 8.41
N THR A 139 12.46 8.99 7.38
CA THR A 139 12.31 7.61 6.84
C THR A 139 12.61 6.54 7.91
N SER A 140 13.58 6.76 8.79
CA SER A 140 13.90 5.83 9.87
C SER A 140 12.75 5.66 10.86
N ASN A 141 12.02 6.74 11.17
CA ASN A 141 10.85 6.68 12.04
C ASN A 141 9.68 5.98 11.37
N LEU A 142 9.47 6.21 10.06
CA LEU A 142 8.45 5.51 9.28
C LEU A 142 8.75 4.00 9.24
N LEU A 143 9.99 3.62 8.97
CA LEU A 143 10.41 2.20 8.96
C LEU A 143 10.21 1.55 10.33
N ALA A 144 10.55 2.25 11.41
CA ALA A 144 10.34 1.75 12.77
C ALA A 144 8.85 1.58 13.09
N LEU A 145 7.99 2.50 12.66
CA LEU A 145 6.54 2.36 12.80
C LEU A 145 6.02 1.14 12.04
N LEU A 146 6.40 0.97 10.76
CA LEU A 146 5.96 -0.15 9.93
C LEU A 146 6.38 -1.50 10.54
N ARG A 147 7.61 -1.60 11.04
CA ARG A 147 8.08 -2.82 11.72
C ARG A 147 7.28 -3.13 12.98
N ARG A 148 6.94 -2.13 13.79
CA ARG A 148 6.06 -2.31 14.96
C ARG A 148 4.65 -2.73 14.58
N ALA A 149 4.19 -2.32 13.39
CA ALA A 149 2.90 -2.70 12.84
C ALA A 149 2.87 -4.12 12.25
N GLY A 150 4.03 -4.82 12.18
CA GLY A 150 4.09 -6.20 11.73
C GLY A 150 4.79 -6.42 10.37
N PHE A 151 5.22 -5.36 9.67
CA PHE A 151 5.90 -5.47 8.38
C PHE A 151 7.34 -5.98 8.53
N GLU A 152 7.50 -7.27 8.92
CA GLU A 152 8.78 -7.89 9.23
C GLU A 152 9.71 -8.01 8.01
N SER A 153 9.13 -8.10 6.82
CA SER A 153 9.88 -8.18 5.56
C SER A 153 10.70 -6.91 5.25
N LEU A 154 10.34 -5.77 5.86
CA LEU A 154 11.10 -4.52 5.75
C LEU A 154 12.36 -4.56 6.64
N ASN A 155 13.31 -5.44 6.34
CA ASN A 155 14.46 -5.78 7.20
C ASN A 155 15.76 -5.04 6.86
N LYS A 156 15.79 -4.19 5.81
CA LYS A 156 16.95 -3.40 5.40
C LYS A 156 17.01 -2.08 6.17
N ALA A 157 18.17 -1.40 6.15
CA ALA A 157 18.33 -0.07 6.74
C ALA A 157 17.43 0.97 6.04
N ALA A 158 17.12 2.08 6.75
CA ALA A 158 16.23 3.11 6.21
C ALA A 158 16.74 3.72 4.90
N ASP A 159 18.05 3.90 4.79
CA ASP A 159 18.70 4.46 3.60
C ASP A 159 18.52 3.58 2.35
N PHE A 160 18.35 2.25 2.54
CA PHE A 160 18.05 1.34 1.44
C PHE A 160 16.70 1.65 0.81
N TYR A 161 15.69 1.99 1.60
CA TYR A 161 14.34 2.31 1.12
C TYR A 161 14.23 3.78 0.69
N GLY A 162 14.93 4.67 1.38
CA GLY A 162 14.84 6.11 1.16
C GLY A 162 13.42 6.64 1.30
N LEU A 163 13.16 7.82 0.73
CA LEU A 163 11.83 8.43 0.71
C LEU A 163 10.80 7.62 -0.11
N GLY A 164 11.25 6.76 -1.01
CA GLY A 164 10.38 5.86 -1.77
C GLY A 164 9.55 4.91 -0.89
N LEU A 165 9.97 4.65 0.35
CA LEU A 165 9.19 3.89 1.33
C LEU A 165 7.80 4.48 1.53
N SER A 166 7.67 5.80 1.48
CA SER A 166 6.38 6.50 1.59
C SER A 166 5.39 6.19 0.47
N LEU A 167 5.90 5.70 -0.65
CA LEU A 167 5.13 5.29 -1.83
C LEU A 167 5.07 3.76 -1.97
N GLY A 168 5.58 3.04 -0.97
CA GLY A 168 5.49 1.59 -0.90
C GLY A 168 6.49 0.84 -1.77
N ASN A 169 7.74 1.33 -1.91
CA ASN A 169 8.78 0.62 -2.64
C ASN A 169 9.38 -0.60 -1.91
N GLY A 170 9.04 -0.80 -0.64
CA GLY A 170 9.41 -1.99 0.14
C GLY A 170 8.43 -3.13 -0.07
N GLU A 171 8.91 -4.35 -0.24
CA GLU A 171 8.04 -5.52 -0.43
C GLU A 171 7.54 -6.06 0.90
N VAL A 172 6.21 -6.27 1.00
CA VAL A 172 5.49 -6.79 2.16
C VAL A 172 4.51 -7.88 1.74
N ARG A 173 3.97 -8.62 2.68
CA ARG A 173 2.86 -9.56 2.42
C ARG A 173 1.53 -8.87 2.66
N LEU A 174 0.48 -9.35 2.01
CA LEU A 174 -0.88 -8.87 2.27
C LEU A 174 -1.33 -9.15 3.72
N LEU A 175 -0.72 -10.15 4.36
CA LEU A 175 -1.01 -10.57 5.74
C LEU A 175 -0.14 -9.88 6.80
N ASP A 176 0.85 -9.06 6.42
CA ASP A 176 1.61 -8.24 7.34
C ASP A 176 0.77 -7.04 7.76
#